data_f9dd87ecf53f739618896d5a92b2c2d3
#
_entry.id   f9dd87ecf53f739618896d5a92b2c2d3
#
_cell.length_a   1.000
_cell.length_b   1.000
_cell.length_c   1.000
_cell.angle_alpha   90.00
_cell.angle_beta   90.00
_cell.angle_gamma   90.00
#
_symmetry.space_group_name_H-M   'P 1'
#
loop_
_entity.id
_entity.type
_entity.pdbx_description
1 polymer ?
#
loop_
_entity_poly.entity_id
_entity_poly.type
_entity_poly.pdbx_seq_one_letter_code
_entity_poly.pdbx_strand_id
1 'polypeptide(L)'
;MEQKRSRKVMGSWLLDEKSLKELEGMAQNVYAFLKEKQKEVEANNSEENLNQYSWSYLIRREKEPTIKVVFSDESSVKKSSFQEIYDLLEIRKKIPRKITISMECIGICVDICLSSGDYNSNFFSYEVNGDEKYPNHNEYKNTVIGKIENWIDEFKPNLLSTIWYFLAGCSTTFMILAGIVAWIIIGAYSISNTKYYKQFEYEVSSIIEEGITESNRDRVMELLLMKQYEYVPNDWIQQNSASYSKCISVCIIIFAASLFIKICPKSNFSIGRGKRRVKFWKQYRNILFVAIPTTIIIPVIINLLT
;
A
#
# COMPACT_ATOMS: atom_id res chain seq x y z
N MET A 1 33.37 9.15 15.27
CA MET A 1 32.03 8.47 15.37
C MET A 1 31.30 8.71 14.07
N GLU A 2 30.97 7.68 13.28
CA GLU A 2 30.23 7.87 12.01
C GLU A 2 28.80 8.32 12.32
N GLN A 3 28.44 9.55 11.96
CA GLN A 3 27.06 10.00 12.03
C GLN A 3 26.30 9.52 10.79
N LYS A 4 25.57 8.45 10.96
CA LYS A 4 24.68 7.90 9.95
C LYS A 4 23.34 8.65 9.97
N ARG A 5 22.91 9.19 8.84
CA ARG A 5 21.56 9.72 8.68
C ARG A 5 20.83 8.93 7.59
N SER A 6 19.71 8.35 7.96
CA SER A 6 18.90 7.54 7.06
C SER A 6 17.42 7.87 7.23
N ARG A 7 16.66 7.79 6.14
CA ARG A 7 15.21 7.92 6.14
C ARG A 7 14.60 6.83 5.25
N LYS A 8 13.46 6.31 5.68
CA LYS A 8 12.66 5.36 4.90
C LYS A 8 11.25 5.91 4.74
N VAL A 9 10.77 6.02 3.51
CA VAL A 9 9.43 6.47 3.15
C VAL A 9 8.68 5.31 2.53
N MET A 10 7.70 4.80 3.28
CA MET A 10 6.85 3.68 2.84
C MET A 10 5.80 4.16 1.84
N GLY A 11 5.41 3.31 0.91
CA GLY A 11 4.33 3.61 -0.02
C GLY A 11 4.51 2.99 -1.40
N SER A 12 3.49 3.14 -2.24
CA SER A 12 3.48 2.67 -3.62
C SER A 12 4.12 3.69 -4.55
N TRP A 13 5.39 3.54 -4.82
CA TRP A 13 6.17 4.41 -5.71
C TRP A 13 5.95 4.02 -7.17
N LEU A 14 5.31 4.89 -7.94
CA LEU A 14 5.05 4.70 -9.37
C LEU A 14 5.93 5.64 -10.18
N LEU A 15 7.16 5.23 -10.44
CA LEU A 15 8.15 6.04 -11.14
C LEU A 15 8.17 5.74 -12.63
N ASP A 16 7.84 6.73 -13.45
CA ASP A 16 7.98 6.67 -14.90
C ASP A 16 9.41 7.01 -15.35
N GLU A 17 9.64 7.00 -16.65
CA GLU A 17 10.95 7.29 -17.22
C GLU A 17 11.44 8.71 -16.88
N LYS A 18 10.52 9.68 -16.82
CA LYS A 18 10.83 11.06 -16.44
C LYS A 18 11.30 11.13 -15.00
N SER A 19 10.52 10.56 -14.07
CA SER A 19 10.87 10.52 -12.65
C SER A 19 12.19 9.80 -12.37
N LEU A 20 12.49 8.73 -13.14
CA LEU A 20 13.77 8.00 -13.01
C LEU A 20 14.95 8.83 -13.55
N LYS A 21 14.76 9.59 -14.66
CA LYS A 21 15.78 10.53 -15.15
C LYS A 21 16.02 11.66 -14.16
N GLU A 22 14.99 12.17 -13.52
CA GLU A 22 15.13 13.21 -12.49
C GLU A 22 15.84 12.69 -11.24
N LEU A 23 15.61 11.41 -10.86
CA LEU A 23 16.36 10.74 -9.80
C LEU A 23 17.85 10.60 -10.18
N GLU A 24 18.16 10.22 -11.41
CA GLU A 24 19.53 10.17 -11.93
C GLU A 24 20.16 11.57 -11.92
N GLY A 25 19.45 12.58 -12.42
CA GLY A 25 19.90 13.97 -12.43
C GLY A 25 20.17 14.49 -11.01
N MET A 26 19.31 14.17 -10.05
CA MET A 26 19.54 14.51 -8.64
C MET A 26 20.80 13.84 -8.11
N ALA A 27 21.02 12.55 -8.39
CA ALA A 27 22.22 11.84 -7.95
C ALA A 27 23.50 12.43 -8.59
N GLN A 28 23.44 12.77 -9.89
CA GLN A 28 24.56 13.46 -10.56
C GLN A 28 24.82 14.84 -9.99
N ASN A 29 23.78 15.61 -9.67
CA ASN A 29 23.93 16.92 -9.03
C ASN A 29 24.50 16.84 -7.60
N VAL A 30 24.17 15.79 -6.87
CA VAL A 30 24.78 15.51 -5.55
C VAL A 30 26.27 15.21 -5.72
N TYR A 31 26.60 14.33 -6.65
CA TYR A 31 27.98 13.97 -6.92
C TYR A 31 28.81 15.16 -7.42
N ALA A 32 28.27 15.96 -8.35
CA ALA A 32 28.95 17.17 -8.85
C ALA A 32 29.20 18.18 -7.73
N PHE A 33 28.25 18.40 -6.83
CA PHE A 33 28.44 19.24 -5.64
C PHE A 33 29.57 18.71 -4.76
N LEU A 34 29.60 17.42 -4.45
CA LEU A 34 30.67 16.84 -3.64
C LEU A 34 32.04 16.94 -4.31
N LYS A 35 32.08 16.79 -5.64
CA LYS A 35 33.29 16.93 -6.45
C LYS A 35 33.82 18.36 -6.47
N GLU A 36 32.92 19.36 -6.51
CA GLU A 36 33.29 20.76 -6.38
C GLU A 36 33.91 21.05 -5.01
N LYS A 37 33.29 20.55 -3.95
CA LYS A 37 33.80 20.68 -2.59
C LYS A 37 35.13 19.95 -2.39
N GLN A 38 35.34 18.83 -3.04
CA GLN A 38 36.64 18.14 -3.05
C GLN A 38 37.73 19.04 -3.63
N LYS A 39 37.48 19.69 -4.78
CA LYS A 39 38.45 20.62 -5.40
C LYS A 39 38.76 21.83 -4.53
N GLU A 40 37.73 22.40 -3.87
CA GLU A 40 37.91 23.51 -2.94
C GLU A 40 38.84 23.11 -1.78
N VAL A 41 38.64 21.92 -1.21
CA VAL A 41 39.46 21.40 -0.11
C VAL A 41 40.89 21.11 -0.58
N GLU A 42 41.03 20.52 -1.77
CA GLU A 42 42.34 20.26 -2.39
C GLU A 42 43.13 21.58 -2.64
N ALA A 43 42.45 22.61 -3.15
CA ALA A 43 43.05 23.91 -3.40
C ALA A 43 43.50 24.62 -2.13
N ASN A 44 42.70 24.54 -1.05
CA ASN A 44 43.01 25.20 0.22
C ASN A 44 44.08 24.46 1.03
N ASN A 45 44.34 23.18 0.78
CA ASN A 45 45.29 22.37 1.52
C ASN A 45 46.67 22.24 0.83
N SER A 46 46.89 22.92 -0.28
CA SER A 46 48.15 22.90 -1.02
C SER A 46 49.30 23.62 -0.30
N GLU A 47 49.07 24.33 0.82
CA GLU A 47 50.11 25.19 1.45
C GLU A 47 50.53 24.82 2.87
N GLU A 48 49.80 24.00 3.66
CA GLU A 48 50.25 23.68 5.04
C GLU A 48 49.83 22.29 5.57
N ASN A 49 50.86 21.45 5.80
CA ASN A 49 50.96 20.45 6.88
C ASN A 49 49.73 19.55 7.19
N LEU A 50 49.23 18.82 6.26
CA LEU A 50 48.38 17.66 6.59
C LEU A 50 49.15 16.36 6.39
N ASN A 51 49.02 15.45 7.35
CA ASN A 51 49.58 14.11 7.27
C ASN A 51 49.22 13.47 5.94
N GLN A 52 50.09 13.59 4.98
CA GLN A 52 49.94 13.27 3.54
C GLN A 52 49.32 11.89 3.26
N TYR A 53 49.44 10.96 4.21
CA TYR A 53 48.93 9.59 4.08
C TYR A 53 47.45 9.43 4.32
N SER A 54 46.82 10.20 5.22
CA SER A 54 45.36 10.02 5.48
C SER A 54 44.50 10.69 4.42
N TRP A 55 44.92 11.87 3.91
CA TRP A 55 44.19 12.60 2.88
C TRP A 55 44.24 11.95 1.50
N SER A 56 45.45 11.47 1.10
CA SER A 56 45.59 10.77 -0.17
C SER A 56 44.77 9.48 -0.23
N TYR A 57 44.55 8.79 0.88
CA TYR A 57 43.72 7.60 0.96
C TYR A 57 42.24 7.92 0.84
N LEU A 58 41.79 9.01 1.46
CA LEU A 58 40.38 9.42 1.49
C LEU A 58 39.94 10.07 0.16
N ILE A 59 40.79 10.84 -0.49
CA ILE A 59 40.56 11.40 -1.83
C ILE A 59 40.53 10.30 -2.90
N ARG A 60 41.25 9.21 -2.71
CA ARG A 60 41.26 8.07 -3.65
C ARG A 60 39.98 7.22 -3.61
N ARG A 61 39.15 7.31 -2.57
CA ARG A 61 37.84 6.66 -2.48
C ARG A 61 36.76 7.48 -3.20
N GLU A 62 36.95 7.62 -4.50
CA GLU A 62 35.94 8.22 -5.34
C GLU A 62 35.17 7.14 -6.08
N LYS A 63 33.83 7.20 -6.02
CA LYS A 63 32.95 6.32 -6.74
C LYS A 63 31.85 7.14 -7.37
N GLU A 64 31.89 7.24 -8.68
CA GLU A 64 30.84 7.87 -9.46
C GLU A 64 29.47 7.23 -9.22
N PRO A 65 28.39 7.97 -9.42
CA PRO A 65 27.04 7.43 -9.30
C PRO A 65 26.87 6.17 -10.13
N THR A 66 26.50 5.07 -9.49
CA THR A 66 26.22 3.80 -10.15
C THR A 66 24.83 3.34 -9.83
N ILE A 67 24.08 2.96 -10.86
CA ILE A 67 22.71 2.49 -10.77
C ILE A 67 22.70 0.96 -10.89
N LYS A 68 22.25 0.30 -9.84
CA LYS A 68 22.05 -1.17 -9.84
C LYS A 68 20.55 -1.45 -9.83
N VAL A 69 20.07 -2.19 -10.82
CA VAL A 69 18.68 -2.67 -10.89
C VAL A 69 18.68 -4.18 -10.67
N VAL A 70 17.90 -4.61 -9.69
CA VAL A 70 17.65 -6.03 -9.41
C VAL A 70 16.24 -6.37 -9.91
N PHE A 71 16.10 -7.46 -10.62
CA PHE A 71 14.85 -7.92 -11.22
C PHE A 71 14.19 -9.03 -10.38
N SER A 72 12.97 -9.37 -10.71
CA SER A 72 12.19 -10.40 -10.02
C SER A 72 12.77 -11.83 -10.15
N ASP A 73 13.61 -12.06 -11.14
CA ASP A 73 14.36 -13.30 -11.36
C ASP A 73 15.74 -13.31 -10.64
N GLU A 74 15.93 -12.36 -9.70
CA GLU A 74 17.17 -12.14 -8.94
C GLU A 74 18.38 -11.72 -9.77
N SER A 75 18.25 -11.65 -11.09
CA SER A 75 19.29 -11.07 -11.94
C SER A 75 19.48 -9.58 -11.64
N SER A 76 20.68 -9.06 -11.88
CA SER A 76 20.94 -7.63 -11.68
C SER A 76 21.80 -7.06 -12.80
N VAL A 77 21.58 -5.78 -13.07
CA VAL A 77 22.38 -4.98 -13.99
C VAL A 77 22.89 -3.76 -13.24
N LYS A 78 24.16 -3.41 -13.48
CA LYS A 78 24.80 -2.21 -12.91
C LYS A 78 25.36 -1.36 -14.05
N LYS A 79 24.97 -0.10 -14.11
CA LYS A 79 25.36 0.88 -15.13
C LYS A 79 25.52 2.27 -14.51
N SER A 80 26.05 3.20 -15.29
CA SER A 80 26.22 4.60 -14.88
C SER A 80 24.96 5.44 -15.13
N SER A 81 24.09 5.03 -16.05
CA SER A 81 22.85 5.74 -16.38
C SER A 81 21.65 4.81 -16.61
N PHE A 82 20.43 5.33 -16.44
CA PHE A 82 19.23 4.61 -16.82
C PHE A 82 19.13 4.40 -18.33
N GLN A 83 19.70 5.31 -19.14
CA GLN A 83 19.70 5.15 -20.57
C GLN A 83 20.45 3.88 -21.00
N GLU A 84 21.64 3.65 -20.45
CA GLU A 84 22.39 2.42 -20.69
C GLU A 84 21.62 1.15 -20.28
N ILE A 85 20.82 1.25 -19.23
CA ILE A 85 19.95 0.15 -18.79
C ILE A 85 18.84 -0.07 -19.81
N TYR A 86 18.17 0.99 -20.30
CA TYR A 86 17.09 0.88 -21.28
C TYR A 86 17.54 0.27 -22.62
N ASP A 87 18.78 0.49 -23.00
CA ASP A 87 19.35 0.00 -24.27
C ASP A 87 19.61 -1.50 -24.25
N LEU A 88 19.61 -2.14 -23.09
CA LEU A 88 19.80 -3.58 -22.96
C LEU A 88 18.55 -4.36 -23.40
N LEU A 89 18.67 -5.16 -24.46
CA LEU A 89 17.56 -5.97 -24.99
C LEU A 89 17.05 -7.02 -23.98
N GLU A 90 17.95 -7.59 -23.18
CA GLU A 90 17.65 -8.64 -22.21
C GLU A 90 16.71 -8.19 -21.07
N ILE A 91 16.68 -6.90 -20.75
CA ILE A 91 15.82 -6.40 -19.68
C ILE A 91 14.37 -6.15 -20.12
N ARG A 92 14.08 -6.13 -21.43
CA ARG A 92 12.73 -5.81 -21.95
C ARG A 92 11.63 -6.71 -21.40
N LYS A 93 11.97 -7.95 -21.05
CA LYS A 93 11.04 -8.94 -20.49
C LYS A 93 11.08 -9.01 -18.98
N LYS A 94 12.02 -8.34 -18.29
CA LYS A 94 12.23 -8.40 -16.86
C LYS A 94 11.41 -7.36 -16.12
N ILE A 95 11.10 -7.65 -14.85
CA ILE A 95 10.35 -6.76 -13.96
C ILE A 95 11.31 -6.26 -12.89
N PRO A 96 11.54 -4.95 -12.78
CA PRO A 96 12.42 -4.40 -11.75
C PRO A 96 11.80 -4.56 -10.37
N ARG A 97 12.59 -5.04 -9.41
CA ARG A 97 12.20 -5.22 -8.01
C ARG A 97 12.89 -4.22 -7.09
N LYS A 98 14.13 -3.89 -7.40
CA LYS A 98 14.91 -2.97 -6.56
C LYS A 98 15.81 -2.12 -7.44
N ILE A 99 15.90 -0.84 -7.14
CA ILE A 99 16.87 0.09 -7.72
C ILE A 99 17.74 0.60 -6.59
N THR A 100 19.04 0.57 -6.76
CA THR A 100 20.00 1.16 -5.81
C THR A 100 20.90 2.10 -6.57
N ILE A 101 21.07 3.33 -6.08
CA ILE A 101 22.05 4.28 -6.58
C ILE A 101 23.05 4.50 -5.48
N SER A 102 24.33 4.26 -5.79
CA SER A 102 25.41 4.37 -4.82
C SER A 102 26.50 5.28 -5.38
N MET A 103 27.00 6.20 -4.55
CA MET A 103 28.10 7.09 -4.87
C MET A 103 28.92 7.39 -3.63
N GLU A 104 30.19 7.74 -3.84
CA GLU A 104 31.10 8.12 -2.75
C GLU A 104 32.04 9.23 -3.25
N CYS A 105 32.13 10.32 -2.52
CA CYS A 105 33.05 11.39 -2.80
C CYS A 105 33.36 12.14 -1.51
N ILE A 106 34.61 12.59 -1.31
CA ILE A 106 35.06 13.33 -0.15
C ILE A 106 34.65 12.71 1.21
N GLY A 107 34.74 11.36 1.31
CA GLY A 107 34.34 10.61 2.51
C GLY A 107 32.85 10.62 2.83
N ILE A 108 32.02 11.11 1.92
CA ILE A 108 30.54 11.03 2.02
C ILE A 108 30.07 9.93 1.09
N CYS A 109 29.50 8.89 1.70
CA CYS A 109 28.84 7.79 1.00
C CYS A 109 27.34 8.03 0.96
N VAL A 110 26.75 7.91 -0.20
CA VAL A 110 25.31 8.08 -0.42
C VAL A 110 24.78 6.81 -1.07
N ASP A 111 23.83 6.17 -0.39
CA ASP A 111 23.09 5.04 -0.92
C ASP A 111 21.60 5.36 -0.95
N ILE A 112 21.00 5.30 -2.14
CA ILE A 112 19.57 5.48 -2.36
C ILE A 112 18.99 4.15 -2.79
N CYS A 113 17.91 3.71 -2.17
CA CYS A 113 17.27 2.44 -2.44
C CYS A 113 15.77 2.62 -2.65
N LEU A 114 15.29 2.15 -3.79
CA LEU A 114 13.89 1.99 -4.12
C LEU A 114 13.56 0.51 -4.18
N SER A 115 12.54 0.07 -3.46
CA SER A 115 12.15 -1.33 -3.41
C SER A 115 10.68 -1.52 -3.76
N SER A 116 10.42 -2.62 -4.49
CA SER A 116 9.09 -3.10 -4.86
C SER A 116 8.95 -4.56 -4.44
N GLY A 117 7.98 -4.86 -3.61
CA GLY A 117 7.76 -6.20 -3.07
C GLY A 117 6.40 -6.34 -2.41
N ASP A 118 6.34 -7.15 -1.37
CA ASP A 118 5.16 -7.24 -0.53
C ASP A 118 4.98 -5.97 0.32
N TYR A 119 3.89 -5.87 1.05
CA TYR A 119 3.46 -4.65 1.74
C TYR A 119 4.62 -3.90 2.44
N ASN A 120 5.44 -4.59 3.24
CA ASN A 120 6.55 -3.97 3.97
C ASN A 120 7.82 -3.73 3.13
N SER A 121 7.82 -4.13 1.86
CA SER A 121 8.96 -4.03 0.95
C SER A 121 8.81 -2.93 -0.10
N ASN A 122 7.73 -2.14 -0.04
CA ASN A 122 7.52 -1.00 -0.91
C ASN A 122 8.00 0.27 -0.22
N PHE A 123 9.18 0.73 -0.56
CA PHE A 123 9.76 1.92 0.06
C PHE A 123 10.77 2.61 -0.84
N PHE A 124 10.96 3.89 -0.58
CA PHE A 124 12.16 4.65 -0.87
C PHE A 124 12.97 4.78 0.41
N SER A 125 14.26 4.59 0.36
CA SER A 125 15.14 4.90 1.47
C SER A 125 16.44 5.51 0.96
N TYR A 126 17.03 6.34 1.78
CA TYR A 126 18.39 6.79 1.57
C TYR A 126 19.21 6.66 2.86
N GLU A 127 20.49 6.56 2.65
CA GLU A 127 21.49 6.52 3.70
C GLU A 127 22.64 7.44 3.29
N VAL A 128 22.99 8.38 4.14
CA VAL A 128 24.10 9.28 3.95
C VAL A 128 25.04 9.13 5.15
N ASN A 129 26.21 8.57 4.89
CA ASN A 129 27.29 8.40 5.84
C ASN A 129 28.38 9.41 5.53
N GLY A 130 28.95 10.03 6.54
CA GLY A 130 30.07 10.96 6.40
C GLY A 130 31.16 10.65 7.41
N ASP A 131 32.42 10.76 6.99
CA ASP A 131 33.56 10.64 7.87
C ASP A 131 33.83 12.01 8.51
N GLU A 132 33.71 12.08 9.85
CA GLU A 132 33.96 13.34 10.65
C GLU A 132 35.35 13.92 10.49
N LYS A 133 36.27 13.18 9.93
CA LYS A 133 37.65 13.65 9.70
C LYS A 133 37.75 14.75 8.64
N TYR A 134 36.70 14.93 7.83
CA TYR A 134 36.68 15.99 6.83
C TYR A 134 36.19 17.32 7.41
N PRO A 135 36.85 18.44 7.11
CA PRO A 135 36.32 19.75 7.47
C PRO A 135 34.95 19.96 6.77
N ASN A 136 34.02 20.60 7.47
CA ASN A 136 32.68 20.92 6.98
C ASN A 136 31.84 19.73 6.53
N HIS A 137 32.22 18.49 6.87
CA HIS A 137 31.47 17.29 6.42
C HIS A 137 29.99 17.32 6.80
N ASN A 138 29.61 17.90 7.95
CA ASN A 138 28.23 18.05 8.40
C ASN A 138 27.43 19.00 7.50
N GLU A 139 28.04 20.09 7.03
CA GLU A 139 27.43 21.03 6.10
C GLU A 139 27.19 20.36 4.74
N TYR A 140 28.20 19.69 4.21
CA TYR A 140 28.08 18.97 2.94
C TYR A 140 27.04 17.87 3.01
N LYS A 141 27.03 17.10 4.09
CA LYS A 141 26.03 16.05 4.35
C LYS A 141 24.61 16.61 4.43
N ASN A 142 24.41 17.73 5.14
CA ASN A 142 23.09 18.37 5.24
C ASN A 142 22.61 18.88 3.86
N THR A 143 23.53 19.44 3.06
CA THR A 143 23.21 19.88 1.69
C THR A 143 22.82 18.71 0.80
N VAL A 144 23.53 17.59 0.87
CA VAL A 144 23.21 16.35 0.15
C VAL A 144 21.84 15.84 0.57
N ILE A 145 21.57 15.77 1.88
CA ILE A 145 20.27 15.34 2.41
C ILE A 145 19.17 16.28 1.90
N GLY A 146 19.38 17.60 1.93
CA GLY A 146 18.40 18.56 1.41
C GLY A 146 18.04 18.32 -0.06
N LYS A 147 19.02 18.03 -0.91
CA LYS A 147 18.77 17.70 -2.33
C LYS A 147 17.94 16.42 -2.48
N ILE A 148 18.22 15.38 -1.68
CA ILE A 148 17.48 14.11 -1.71
C ILE A 148 16.04 14.32 -1.19
N GLU A 149 15.88 15.05 -0.09
CA GLU A 149 14.56 15.33 0.51
C GLU A 149 13.68 16.16 -0.44
N ASN A 150 14.23 17.15 -1.14
CA ASN A 150 13.48 17.90 -2.15
C ASN A 150 12.95 17.00 -3.26
N TRP A 151 13.76 16.05 -3.75
CA TRP A 151 13.29 15.07 -4.72
C TRP A 151 12.20 14.17 -4.13
N ILE A 152 12.38 13.71 -2.88
CA ILE A 152 11.34 12.90 -2.20
C ILE A 152 10.03 13.68 -2.12
N ASP A 153 10.07 14.94 -1.73
CA ASP A 153 8.87 15.77 -1.55
C ASP A 153 8.10 15.98 -2.86
N GLU A 154 8.81 16.02 -3.97
CA GLU A 154 8.21 16.14 -5.31
C GLU A 154 7.59 14.81 -5.79
N PHE A 155 8.27 13.68 -5.55
CA PHE A 155 7.90 12.38 -6.13
C PHE A 155 7.26 11.40 -5.15
N LYS A 156 7.16 11.73 -3.87
CA LYS A 156 6.53 10.86 -2.87
C LYS A 156 5.07 10.54 -3.25
N PRO A 157 4.59 9.34 -2.89
CA PRO A 157 3.19 8.99 -3.06
C PRO A 157 2.28 10.04 -2.42
N ASN A 158 1.22 10.44 -3.12
CA ASN A 158 0.25 11.39 -2.59
C ASN A 158 -0.48 10.81 -1.38
N LEU A 159 -1.11 11.69 -0.57
CA LEU A 159 -1.82 11.32 0.66
C LEU A 159 -2.84 10.18 0.42
N LEU A 160 -3.62 10.24 -0.65
CA LEU A 160 -4.60 9.21 -0.99
C LEU A 160 -3.96 7.84 -1.26
N SER A 161 -2.83 7.81 -2.00
CA SER A 161 -2.06 6.58 -2.21
C SER A 161 -1.49 6.02 -0.91
N THR A 162 -1.09 6.88 0.02
CA THR A 162 -0.56 6.48 1.33
C THR A 162 -1.66 5.91 2.21
N ILE A 163 -2.82 6.55 2.26
CA ILE A 163 -4.01 6.05 2.98
C ILE A 163 -4.44 4.69 2.39
N TRP A 164 -4.53 4.58 1.08
CA TRP A 164 -4.88 3.31 0.44
C TRP A 164 -3.87 2.21 0.77
N TYR A 165 -2.58 2.53 0.70
CA TYR A 165 -1.52 1.59 1.07
C TYR A 165 -1.66 1.09 2.50
N PHE A 166 -2.00 1.98 3.45
CA PHE A 166 -2.28 1.63 4.84
C PHE A 166 -3.51 0.73 4.97
N LEU A 167 -4.64 1.12 4.33
CA LEU A 167 -5.88 0.34 4.33
C LEU A 167 -5.70 -1.04 3.70
N ALA A 168 -4.87 -1.16 2.65
CA ALA A 168 -4.54 -2.44 2.05
C ALA A 168 -3.82 -3.39 3.03
N GLY A 169 -2.98 -2.85 3.92
CA GLY A 169 -2.38 -3.60 5.01
C GLY A 169 -3.40 -4.15 6.01
N CYS A 170 -4.44 -3.38 6.31
CA CYS A 170 -5.50 -3.75 7.23
C CYS A 170 -6.64 -4.57 6.58
N SER A 171 -6.69 -4.67 5.25
CA SER A 171 -7.81 -5.27 4.51
C SER A 171 -8.10 -6.72 4.92
N THR A 172 -7.07 -7.52 5.19
CA THR A 172 -7.24 -8.91 5.64
C THR A 172 -7.95 -8.99 6.98
N THR A 173 -7.63 -8.08 7.90
CA THR A 173 -8.30 -8.00 9.23
C THR A 173 -9.76 -7.62 9.06
N PHE A 174 -10.08 -6.65 8.20
CA PHE A 174 -11.47 -6.28 7.92
C PHE A 174 -12.27 -7.42 7.28
N MET A 175 -11.66 -8.21 6.39
CA MET A 175 -12.31 -9.39 5.80
C MET A 175 -12.63 -10.45 6.85
N ILE A 176 -11.70 -10.72 7.76
CA ILE A 176 -11.89 -11.69 8.85
C ILE A 176 -13.00 -11.21 9.78
N LEU A 177 -12.97 -9.95 10.21
CA LEU A 177 -14.00 -9.37 11.08
C LEU A 177 -15.38 -9.43 10.42
N ALA A 178 -15.50 -9.02 9.15
CA ALA A 178 -16.77 -9.10 8.43
C ALA A 178 -17.30 -10.54 8.32
N GLY A 179 -16.40 -11.52 8.12
CA GLY A 179 -16.75 -12.94 8.12
C GLY A 179 -17.26 -13.44 9.48
N ILE A 180 -16.59 -13.07 10.56
CA ILE A 180 -17.00 -13.44 11.93
C ILE A 180 -18.38 -12.82 12.26
N VAL A 181 -18.57 -11.53 11.96
CA VAL A 181 -19.84 -10.84 12.20
C VAL A 181 -20.97 -11.49 11.38
N ALA A 182 -20.73 -11.77 10.10
CA ALA A 182 -21.70 -12.46 9.26
C ALA A 182 -22.07 -13.84 9.82
N TRP A 183 -21.09 -14.60 10.29
CA TRP A 183 -21.31 -15.91 10.90
C TRP A 183 -22.15 -15.82 12.18
N ILE A 184 -21.88 -14.84 13.06
CA ILE A 184 -22.68 -14.59 14.25
C ILE A 184 -24.13 -14.24 13.90
N ILE A 185 -24.35 -13.39 12.88
CA ILE A 185 -25.68 -12.99 12.42
C ILE A 185 -26.45 -14.19 11.87
N ILE A 186 -25.81 -15.03 11.04
CA ILE A 186 -26.42 -16.26 10.52
C ILE A 186 -26.77 -17.21 11.66
N GLY A 187 -25.90 -17.37 12.65
CA GLY A 187 -26.17 -18.18 13.84
C GLY A 187 -27.38 -17.66 14.65
N ALA A 188 -27.45 -16.35 14.88
CA ALA A 188 -28.56 -15.72 15.58
C ALA A 188 -29.90 -15.88 14.82
N TYR A 189 -29.88 -15.76 13.50
CA TYR A 189 -31.03 -16.00 12.65
C TYR A 189 -31.49 -17.46 12.71
N SER A 190 -30.58 -18.42 12.68
CA SER A 190 -30.87 -19.85 12.80
C SER A 190 -31.51 -20.20 14.15
N ILE A 191 -31.02 -19.62 15.24
CA ILE A 191 -31.58 -19.80 16.58
C ILE A 191 -32.99 -19.21 16.67
N SER A 192 -33.23 -18.05 16.07
CA SER A 192 -34.56 -17.44 16.02
C SER A 192 -35.57 -18.32 15.29
N ASN A 193 -35.22 -18.89 14.14
CA ASN A 193 -36.06 -19.82 13.40
C ASN A 193 -36.30 -21.09 14.22
N THR A 194 -35.34 -21.63 14.92
CA THR A 194 -35.52 -22.82 15.75
C THR A 194 -36.52 -22.58 16.90
N LYS A 195 -36.53 -21.38 17.49
CA LYS A 195 -37.54 -21.01 18.51
C LYS A 195 -38.96 -21.01 17.93
N TYR A 196 -39.12 -20.48 16.72
CA TYR A 196 -40.38 -20.48 16.01
C TYR A 196 -40.94 -21.91 15.81
N TYR A 197 -40.12 -22.84 15.30
CA TYR A 197 -40.53 -24.23 15.11
C TYR A 197 -40.86 -24.92 16.46
N LYS A 198 -40.12 -24.67 17.50
CA LYS A 198 -40.42 -25.20 18.82
C LYS A 198 -41.71 -24.66 19.41
N GLN A 199 -42.02 -23.39 19.21
CA GLN A 199 -43.30 -22.81 19.64
C GLN A 199 -44.47 -23.41 18.90
N PHE A 200 -44.34 -23.56 17.56
CA PHE A 200 -45.36 -24.22 16.73
C PHE A 200 -45.62 -25.68 17.19
N GLU A 201 -44.54 -26.47 17.38
CA GLU A 201 -44.64 -27.84 17.91
C GLU A 201 -45.30 -27.90 19.28
N TYR A 202 -44.94 -26.98 20.18
CA TYR A 202 -45.56 -26.92 21.49
C TYR A 202 -47.05 -26.61 21.42
N GLU A 203 -47.50 -25.64 20.66
CA GLU A 203 -48.89 -25.30 20.49
C GLU A 203 -49.67 -26.45 19.85
N VAL A 204 -49.13 -27.09 18.83
CA VAL A 204 -49.73 -28.28 18.22
C VAL A 204 -49.86 -29.43 19.24
N SER A 205 -48.83 -29.70 20.03
CA SER A 205 -48.87 -30.74 21.04
C SER A 205 -49.90 -30.45 22.14
N SER A 206 -50.01 -29.21 22.58
CA SER A 206 -51.03 -28.79 23.57
C SER A 206 -52.45 -29.02 23.05
N ILE A 207 -52.75 -28.68 21.79
CA ILE A 207 -54.04 -28.89 21.15
C ILE A 207 -54.35 -30.41 20.97
N ILE A 208 -53.33 -31.21 20.70
CA ILE A 208 -53.49 -32.67 20.57
C ILE A 208 -53.87 -33.28 21.96
N GLU A 209 -53.26 -32.79 23.03
CA GLU A 209 -53.55 -33.26 24.39
C GLU A 209 -54.91 -32.79 24.90
N GLU A 210 -55.28 -31.54 24.67
CA GLU A 210 -56.56 -30.94 25.08
C GLU A 210 -57.76 -31.35 24.23
N GLY A 211 -57.51 -31.79 23.00
CA GLY A 211 -58.50 -32.02 22.00
C GLY A 211 -59.04 -30.73 21.38
N ILE A 212 -59.78 -30.86 20.24
CA ILE A 212 -60.38 -29.71 19.57
C ILE A 212 -61.70 -29.36 20.29
N THR A 213 -61.71 -28.15 20.83
CA THR A 213 -62.83 -27.56 21.55
C THR A 213 -63.34 -26.33 20.79
N GLU A 214 -64.56 -25.85 21.13
CA GLU A 214 -65.05 -24.61 20.52
C GLU A 214 -64.14 -23.40 20.83
N SER A 215 -63.47 -23.40 21.94
CA SER A 215 -62.61 -22.30 22.39
C SER A 215 -61.26 -22.27 21.64
N ASN A 216 -60.76 -23.40 21.14
CA ASN A 216 -59.47 -23.43 20.42
C ASN A 216 -59.63 -23.70 18.92
N ARG A 217 -60.85 -23.80 18.39
CA ARG A 217 -61.16 -24.11 16.99
C ARG A 217 -60.51 -23.13 16.01
N ASP A 218 -60.61 -21.82 16.30
CA ASP A 218 -60.03 -20.79 15.42
C ASP A 218 -58.52 -20.90 15.39
N ARG A 219 -57.91 -21.20 16.52
CA ARG A 219 -56.45 -21.41 16.63
C ARG A 219 -56.00 -22.68 15.89
N VAL A 220 -56.79 -23.76 15.93
CA VAL A 220 -56.51 -24.97 15.15
C VAL A 220 -56.54 -24.66 13.65
N MET A 221 -57.53 -23.88 13.20
CA MET A 221 -57.62 -23.49 11.78
C MET A 221 -56.42 -22.63 11.37
N GLU A 222 -56.01 -21.71 12.20
CA GLU A 222 -54.81 -20.87 11.98
C GLU A 222 -53.53 -21.71 11.86
N LEU A 223 -53.30 -22.65 12.78
CA LEU A 223 -52.14 -23.55 12.74
C LEU A 223 -52.15 -24.48 11.49
N LEU A 224 -53.32 -24.93 11.06
CA LEU A 224 -53.47 -25.69 9.80
C LEU A 224 -53.12 -24.86 8.58
N LEU A 225 -53.57 -23.60 8.52
CA LEU A 225 -53.24 -22.67 7.46
C LEU A 225 -51.77 -22.34 7.44
N MET A 226 -51.18 -22.14 8.63
CA MET A 226 -49.72 -21.92 8.76
C MET A 226 -48.91 -23.08 8.17
N LYS A 227 -49.34 -24.33 8.46
CA LYS A 227 -48.68 -25.52 7.93
C LYS A 227 -48.86 -25.69 6.45
N GLN A 228 -50.09 -25.46 5.94
CA GLN A 228 -50.47 -25.72 4.54
C GLN A 228 -49.86 -24.68 3.57
N TYR A 229 -49.75 -23.42 3.98
CA TYR A 229 -49.31 -22.32 3.13
C TYR A 229 -47.93 -21.76 3.52
N GLU A 230 -47.23 -22.45 4.44
CA GLU A 230 -45.97 -21.93 5.03
C GLU A 230 -46.15 -20.48 5.54
N TYR A 231 -47.37 -20.14 5.93
CA TYR A 231 -47.71 -18.82 6.43
C TYR A 231 -47.27 -18.70 7.87
N VAL A 232 -46.49 -17.68 8.16
CA VAL A 232 -46.02 -17.33 9.51
C VAL A 232 -46.62 -15.99 9.88
N PRO A 233 -47.40 -15.87 10.99
CA PRO A 233 -47.95 -14.61 11.43
C PRO A 233 -46.86 -13.56 11.64
N ASN A 234 -47.17 -12.28 11.35
CA ASN A 234 -46.21 -11.17 11.44
C ASN A 234 -45.65 -10.97 12.83
N ASP A 235 -46.41 -11.28 13.86
CA ASP A 235 -46.03 -11.25 15.27
C ASP A 235 -45.02 -12.37 15.66
N TRP A 236 -45.00 -13.48 14.90
CA TRP A 236 -44.06 -14.59 15.06
C TRP A 236 -42.81 -14.40 14.23
N ILE A 237 -42.91 -13.76 13.10
CA ILE A 237 -41.76 -13.22 12.37
C ILE A 237 -41.38 -11.95 13.09
N GLN A 238 -40.64 -12.08 14.17
CA GLN A 238 -40.04 -10.88 14.78
C GLN A 238 -39.48 -10.01 13.64
N GLN A 239 -39.74 -8.70 13.73
CA GLN A 239 -39.29 -7.63 12.80
C GLN A 239 -37.79 -7.70 12.41
N ASN A 240 -37.09 -8.74 12.84
CA ASN A 240 -35.66 -8.95 12.71
C ASN A 240 -35.21 -9.47 11.35
N SER A 241 -36.08 -10.12 10.53
CA SER A 241 -35.62 -10.70 9.25
C SER A 241 -35.09 -9.63 8.29
N ALA A 242 -35.75 -8.50 8.20
CA ALA A 242 -35.30 -7.36 7.40
C ALA A 242 -34.00 -6.75 7.95
N SER A 243 -33.85 -6.71 9.27
CA SER A 243 -32.63 -6.22 9.94
C SER A 243 -31.45 -7.17 9.71
N TYR A 244 -31.65 -8.49 9.80
CA TYR A 244 -30.60 -9.47 9.51
C TYR A 244 -30.14 -9.41 8.06
N SER A 245 -31.07 -9.29 7.10
CA SER A 245 -30.76 -9.15 5.68
C SER A 245 -29.93 -7.88 5.41
N LYS A 246 -30.30 -6.73 6.02
CA LYS A 246 -29.51 -5.49 5.91
C LYS A 246 -28.10 -5.65 6.51
N CYS A 247 -27.99 -6.27 7.67
CA CYS A 247 -26.68 -6.51 8.30
C CYS A 247 -25.79 -7.42 7.47
N ILE A 248 -26.32 -8.50 6.90
CA ILE A 248 -25.58 -9.41 6.00
C ILE A 248 -25.13 -8.64 4.75
N SER A 249 -26.01 -7.83 4.15
CA SER A 249 -25.67 -6.98 3.00
C SER A 249 -24.52 -6.04 3.30
N VAL A 250 -24.50 -5.40 4.48
CA VAL A 250 -23.39 -4.55 4.94
C VAL A 250 -22.11 -5.37 5.07
N CYS A 251 -22.16 -6.57 5.65
CA CYS A 251 -20.99 -7.45 5.75
C CYS A 251 -20.45 -7.83 4.37
N ILE A 252 -21.31 -8.13 3.40
CA ILE A 252 -20.91 -8.43 2.01
C ILE A 252 -20.25 -7.21 1.37
N ILE A 253 -20.79 -6.01 1.57
CA ILE A 253 -20.24 -4.77 1.05
C ILE A 253 -18.84 -4.50 1.66
N ILE A 254 -18.68 -4.66 2.99
CA ILE A 254 -17.39 -4.50 3.66
C ILE A 254 -16.38 -5.52 3.14
N PHE A 255 -16.80 -6.78 2.95
CA PHE A 255 -15.94 -7.82 2.40
C PHE A 255 -15.49 -7.52 0.97
N ALA A 256 -16.43 -7.13 0.09
CA ALA A 256 -16.13 -6.74 -1.28
C ALA A 256 -15.23 -5.49 -1.34
N ALA A 257 -15.51 -4.46 -0.54
CA ALA A 257 -14.67 -3.28 -0.43
C ALA A 257 -13.25 -3.63 0.05
N SER A 258 -13.12 -4.53 1.03
CA SER A 258 -11.82 -4.99 1.54
C SER A 258 -11.03 -5.74 0.47
N LEU A 259 -11.68 -6.57 -0.36
CA LEU A 259 -11.04 -7.21 -1.51
C LEU A 259 -10.52 -6.17 -2.51
N PHE A 260 -11.32 -5.15 -2.79
CA PHE A 260 -10.94 -4.06 -3.69
C PHE A 260 -9.73 -3.26 -3.16
N ILE A 261 -9.75 -2.92 -1.88
CA ILE A 261 -8.66 -2.19 -1.21
C ILE A 261 -7.36 -3.02 -1.20
N LYS A 262 -7.47 -4.35 -1.09
CA LYS A 262 -6.31 -5.25 -1.13
C LYS A 262 -5.55 -5.21 -2.47
N ILE A 263 -6.21 -4.81 -3.55
CA ILE A 263 -5.59 -4.59 -4.87
C ILE A 263 -4.84 -3.25 -4.86
N CYS A 264 -3.95 -3.05 -3.89
CA CYS A 264 -3.10 -1.87 -3.82
C CYS A 264 -1.90 -2.02 -4.77
N PRO A 265 -1.56 -0.97 -5.55
CA PRO A 265 -0.38 -1.02 -6.40
C PRO A 265 0.88 -1.22 -5.55
N LYS A 266 1.69 -2.20 -5.92
CA LYS A 266 3.08 -2.29 -5.46
C LYS A 266 3.89 -1.19 -6.13
N SER A 267 5.02 -0.80 -5.55
CA SER A 267 5.95 0.09 -6.23
C SER A 267 6.33 -0.50 -7.59
N ASN A 268 6.32 0.31 -8.63
CA ASN A 268 6.69 -0.10 -9.97
C ASN A 268 7.58 0.97 -10.62
N PHE A 269 8.59 0.51 -11.31
CA PHE A 269 9.59 1.36 -11.96
C PHE A 269 9.53 1.13 -13.46
N SER A 270 9.60 2.21 -14.25
CA SER A 270 9.44 2.16 -15.71
C SER A 270 10.68 1.58 -16.42
N ILE A 271 11.09 0.37 -16.04
CA ILE A 271 12.18 -0.38 -16.64
C ILE A 271 11.63 -1.72 -17.13
N GLY A 272 11.94 -2.11 -18.36
CA GLY A 272 11.47 -3.35 -18.96
C GLY A 272 9.94 -3.47 -18.96
N ARG A 273 9.40 -4.59 -18.45
CA ARG A 273 7.94 -4.78 -18.27
C ARG A 273 7.31 -3.86 -17.23
N GLY A 274 8.11 -3.26 -16.36
CA GLY A 274 7.64 -2.29 -15.38
C GLY A 274 6.96 -1.09 -16.02
N LYS A 275 7.36 -0.68 -17.22
CA LYS A 275 6.75 0.42 -17.98
C LYS A 275 5.24 0.24 -18.17
N ARG A 276 4.80 -0.97 -18.59
CA ARG A 276 3.37 -1.28 -18.75
C ARG A 276 2.63 -1.26 -17.41
N ARG A 277 3.26 -1.75 -16.35
CA ARG A 277 2.69 -1.77 -15.00
C ARG A 277 2.51 -0.36 -14.43
N VAL A 278 3.51 0.52 -14.58
CA VAL A 278 3.40 1.92 -14.15
C VAL A 278 2.25 2.62 -14.86
N LYS A 279 2.13 2.45 -16.19
CA LYS A 279 1.02 3.00 -16.98
C LYS A 279 -0.34 2.49 -16.51
N PHE A 280 -0.47 1.17 -16.34
CA PHE A 280 -1.68 0.53 -15.86
C PHE A 280 -2.10 1.08 -14.48
N TRP A 281 -1.18 1.13 -13.51
CA TRP A 281 -1.50 1.60 -12.17
C TRP A 281 -1.81 3.10 -12.10
N LYS A 282 -1.16 3.93 -12.92
CA LYS A 282 -1.51 5.35 -13.05
C LYS A 282 -2.93 5.53 -13.57
N GLN A 283 -3.33 4.77 -14.59
CA GLN A 283 -4.70 4.79 -15.13
C GLN A 283 -5.72 4.24 -14.12
N TYR A 284 -5.45 3.11 -13.49
CA TYR A 284 -6.30 2.49 -12.49
C TYR A 284 -6.53 3.41 -11.28
N ARG A 285 -5.48 4.08 -10.82
CA ARG A 285 -5.60 5.09 -9.76
C ARG A 285 -6.55 6.22 -10.15
N ASN A 286 -6.45 6.73 -11.37
CA ASN A 286 -7.34 7.79 -11.84
C ASN A 286 -8.80 7.31 -11.93
N ILE A 287 -9.05 6.10 -12.38
CA ILE A 287 -10.40 5.50 -12.39
C ILE A 287 -10.95 5.42 -10.96
N LEU A 288 -10.18 4.90 -10.03
CA LEU A 288 -10.61 4.66 -8.65
C LEU A 288 -10.85 5.95 -7.86
N PHE A 289 -9.98 6.94 -7.98
CA PHE A 289 -10.04 8.16 -7.16
C PHE A 289 -10.77 9.32 -7.82
N VAL A 290 -11.01 9.25 -9.12
CA VAL A 290 -11.70 10.32 -9.86
C VAL A 290 -13.00 9.79 -10.47
N ALA A 291 -12.92 8.80 -11.35
CA ALA A 291 -14.09 8.35 -12.11
C ALA A 291 -15.18 7.72 -11.20
N ILE A 292 -14.82 6.77 -10.33
CA ILE A 292 -15.80 6.10 -9.44
C ILE A 292 -16.46 7.08 -8.45
N PRO A 293 -15.73 7.92 -7.70
CA PRO A 293 -16.36 8.90 -6.83
C PRO A 293 -17.30 9.85 -7.58
N THR A 294 -16.90 10.38 -8.73
CA THR A 294 -17.69 11.38 -9.46
C THR A 294 -18.91 10.78 -10.17
N THR A 295 -18.79 9.56 -10.70
CA THR A 295 -19.87 8.94 -11.50
C THR A 295 -20.83 8.07 -10.70
N ILE A 296 -20.40 7.54 -9.57
CA ILE A 296 -21.20 6.60 -8.78
C ILE A 296 -21.48 7.15 -7.38
N ILE A 297 -20.43 7.47 -6.60
CA ILE A 297 -20.61 7.79 -5.17
C ILE A 297 -21.35 9.11 -4.99
N ILE A 298 -20.95 10.18 -5.69
CA ILE A 298 -21.58 11.49 -5.55
C ILE A 298 -23.06 11.47 -6.00
N PRO A 299 -23.44 10.90 -7.16
CA PRO A 299 -24.84 10.79 -7.55
C PRO A 299 -25.69 9.95 -6.58
N VAL A 300 -25.14 8.86 -6.05
CA VAL A 300 -25.85 8.03 -5.05
C VAL A 300 -26.08 8.83 -3.74
N ILE A 301 -25.07 9.56 -3.27
CA ILE A 301 -25.22 10.40 -2.08
C ILE A 301 -26.24 11.51 -2.30
N ILE A 302 -26.23 12.17 -3.47
CA ILE A 302 -27.23 13.19 -3.80
C ILE A 302 -28.63 12.59 -3.81
N ASN A 303 -28.83 11.45 -4.46
CA ASN A 303 -30.14 10.77 -4.49
C ASN A 303 -30.62 10.25 -3.11
N LEU A 304 -29.71 10.05 -2.15
CA LEU A 304 -30.07 9.65 -0.79
C LEU A 304 -30.41 10.85 0.12
N LEU A 305 -29.95 12.05 -0.26
CA LEU A 305 -30.16 13.28 0.50
C LEU A 305 -31.34 14.10 -0.04
N THR A 306 -31.79 13.84 -1.27
CA THR A 306 -32.98 14.39 -1.90
C THR A 306 -34.17 13.43 -1.78
#